data_4fc50cac672224504ac5951c37dc10fd
#
_entry.id   4fc50cac672224504ac5951c37dc10fd
#
_cell.length_a   1.000
_cell.length_b   1.000
_cell.length_c   1.000
_cell.angle_alpha   90.00
_cell.angle_beta   90.00
_cell.angle_gamma   90.00
#
_symmetry.space_group_name_H-M   'P 1'
#
loop_
_entity.id
_entity.type
_entity.pdbx_description
1 polymer ?
#
loop_
_entity_poly.entity_id
_entity_poly.type
_entity_poly.pdbx_seq_one_letter_code
_entity_poly.pdbx_strand_id
1 'polypeptide(L)'
;MLSFRDMCVKCLAGIILLLVSGQVAAQSLQEAIAAAQDHYNRTLQQAEDFIKETDKAYAEYMKNPWKKVSLTKVEINPYAEFPKTKPEVFSPGDRSSRLQLLQCDVTHIGGLNADPGRYMKLEYDSYENIEVRDVLVSFNGYDISMRFAEDCEIHIDNTSEEHLASVWMQMSDSPYDLILSDIVKIGKHLVLSDWSIVKYVEAFCDAVYDAPEMHRESVMTQVYLLHRLGFRVCLAHDGYDNLYRLISSDATLNGTKEIYQDGIPYTLIGDYDGIDLSPYFFDDHGEYPVSMAVNRNEHFYSEYSDTLSFVSEKYPEVAVSVPVNVALKKFYEEFPIYHTDGNPLTEFYYRAMAPMSGDIVETVYPVLADALNGKSYLEALNMLLDFVQTAFRYEMDSDRWSKERFFFPGEIWYHDASDCDDKAILFSRLVRDILKLKVALVFWPGHLSCAVNLDGHQEGFMFDVSGEKFVSCDPTMPEACVGDVMEVLKDVKASLILL
;
A
#
# COMPACT_ATOMS: atom_id res chain seq x y z
N MET A 1 -24.27 -9.12 2.69
CA MET A 1 -24.85 -8.76 3.99
C MET A 1 -24.96 -7.26 4.12
N LEU A 2 -26.08 -6.73 4.64
CA LEU A 2 -26.21 -5.28 4.90
C LEU A 2 -25.23 -4.92 6.04
N SER A 3 -24.37 -3.91 5.84
CA SER A 3 -23.41 -3.52 6.86
C SER A 3 -24.12 -3.06 8.14
N PHE A 4 -23.54 -3.31 9.30
CA PHE A 4 -24.01 -2.83 10.61
C PHE A 4 -24.37 -1.33 10.57
N ARG A 5 -23.58 -0.54 9.84
CA ARG A 5 -23.79 0.89 9.60
C ARG A 5 -25.12 1.21 8.87
N ASP A 6 -25.51 0.39 7.88
CA ASP A 6 -26.77 0.59 7.15
C ASP A 6 -27.98 0.31 8.05
N MET A 7 -27.82 -0.58 9.02
CA MET A 7 -28.85 -0.91 9.99
C MET A 7 -28.98 0.18 11.06
N CYS A 8 -27.85 0.71 11.55
CA CYS A 8 -27.85 1.86 12.48
C CYS A 8 -28.41 3.14 11.84
N VAL A 9 -28.04 3.43 10.57
CA VAL A 9 -28.56 4.59 9.81
C VAL A 9 -30.08 4.46 9.59
N LYS A 10 -30.59 3.26 9.33
CA LYS A 10 -32.04 3.04 9.19
C LYS A 10 -32.80 3.20 10.51
N CYS A 11 -32.19 2.79 11.64
CA CYS A 11 -32.76 3.03 12.97
C CYS A 11 -32.76 4.52 13.33
N LEU A 12 -31.67 5.25 13.09
CA LEU A 12 -31.60 6.71 13.30
C LEU A 12 -32.61 7.46 12.39
N ALA A 13 -32.72 7.08 11.12
CA ALA A 13 -33.68 7.67 10.20
C ALA A 13 -35.15 7.43 10.65
N GLY A 14 -35.43 6.25 11.23
CA GLY A 14 -36.73 5.96 11.84
C GLY A 14 -37.05 6.86 13.05
N ILE A 15 -36.09 7.10 13.91
CA ILE A 15 -36.24 7.99 15.08
C ILE A 15 -36.39 9.45 14.64
N ILE A 16 -35.64 9.91 13.65
CA ILE A 16 -35.74 11.27 13.11
C ILE A 16 -37.11 11.48 12.42
N LEU A 17 -37.65 10.51 11.71
CA LEU A 17 -38.99 10.60 11.10
C LEU A 17 -40.10 10.70 12.15
N LEU A 18 -39.97 10.02 13.31
CA LEU A 18 -40.88 10.11 14.43
C LEU A 18 -40.81 11.48 15.14
N LEU A 19 -39.61 12.09 15.20
CA LEU A 19 -39.41 13.42 15.78
C LEU A 19 -39.95 14.56 14.89
N VAL A 20 -39.92 14.39 13.57
CA VAL A 20 -40.42 15.40 12.60
C VAL A 20 -41.95 15.43 12.49
N SER A 21 -42.63 14.33 12.84
CA SER A 21 -44.08 14.27 12.76
C SER A 21 -44.84 14.99 13.91
N GLY A 22 -44.12 15.49 14.93
CA GLY A 22 -44.70 16.43 15.94
C GLY A 22 -45.87 15.93 16.80
N GLN A 23 -46.17 14.63 16.80
CA GLN A 23 -47.37 14.06 17.45
C GLN A 23 -47.09 13.03 18.54
N VAL A 24 -45.90 13.02 19.11
CA VAL A 24 -45.54 12.02 20.15
C VAL A 24 -45.55 12.70 21.52
N ALA A 25 -46.44 12.28 22.41
CA ALA A 25 -46.41 12.67 23.83
C ALA A 25 -45.06 12.21 24.44
N ALA A 26 -44.55 12.94 25.46
CA ALA A 26 -43.24 12.67 26.06
C ALA A 26 -43.06 11.20 26.53
N GLN A 27 -44.15 10.55 26.91
CA GLN A 27 -44.17 9.15 27.33
C GLN A 27 -43.91 8.18 26.16
N SER A 28 -44.48 8.43 24.99
CA SER A 28 -44.23 7.61 23.79
C SER A 28 -42.85 7.84 23.17
N LEU A 29 -42.24 9.00 23.40
CA LEU A 29 -40.85 9.26 23.04
C LEU A 29 -39.88 8.45 23.91
N GLN A 30 -40.11 8.38 25.22
CA GLN A 30 -39.31 7.54 26.14
C GLN A 30 -39.44 6.05 25.81
N GLU A 31 -40.66 5.58 25.48
CA GLU A 31 -40.90 4.20 25.05
C GLU A 31 -40.19 3.90 23.71
N ALA A 32 -40.15 4.83 22.77
CA ALA A 32 -39.43 4.68 21.49
C ALA A 32 -37.92 4.67 21.69
N ILE A 33 -37.38 5.52 22.57
CA ILE A 33 -35.94 5.53 22.93
C ILE A 33 -35.59 4.22 23.63
N ALA A 34 -36.39 3.73 24.58
CA ALA A 34 -36.15 2.46 25.26
C ALA A 34 -36.18 1.27 24.27
N ALA A 35 -37.13 1.25 23.32
CA ALA A 35 -37.21 0.22 22.30
C ALA A 35 -36.02 0.25 21.31
N ALA A 36 -35.54 1.45 20.98
CA ALA A 36 -34.36 1.62 20.13
C ALA A 36 -33.08 1.17 20.85
N GLN A 37 -32.98 1.46 22.13
CA GLN A 37 -31.88 1.03 23.00
C GLN A 37 -31.87 -0.50 23.20
N ASP A 38 -33.04 -1.09 23.40
CA ASP A 38 -33.18 -2.54 23.50
C ASP A 38 -32.89 -3.25 22.16
N HIS A 39 -33.25 -2.64 21.04
CA HIS A 39 -32.88 -3.14 19.72
C HIS A 39 -31.36 -3.04 19.48
N TYR A 40 -30.75 -1.92 19.85
CA TYR A 40 -29.29 -1.72 19.76
C TYR A 40 -28.55 -2.77 20.59
N ASN A 41 -28.92 -2.94 21.86
CA ASN A 41 -28.30 -3.92 22.75
C ASN A 41 -28.45 -5.37 22.23
N ARG A 42 -29.62 -5.72 21.68
CA ARG A 42 -29.83 -7.06 21.06
C ARG A 42 -28.96 -7.25 19.81
N THR A 43 -28.79 -6.20 19.01
CA THR A 43 -27.96 -6.27 17.81
C THR A 43 -26.47 -6.36 18.18
N LEU A 44 -26.06 -5.63 19.21
CA LEU A 44 -24.71 -5.74 19.78
C LEU A 44 -24.44 -7.15 20.28
N GLN A 45 -25.35 -7.70 21.12
CA GLN A 45 -25.22 -9.07 21.63
C GLN A 45 -25.18 -10.11 20.49
N GLN A 46 -25.96 -9.93 19.44
CA GLN A 46 -25.92 -10.83 18.27
C GLN A 46 -24.58 -10.76 17.53
N ALA A 47 -23.95 -9.57 17.47
CA ALA A 47 -22.63 -9.40 16.89
C ALA A 47 -21.55 -10.05 17.75
N GLU A 48 -21.60 -9.87 19.07
CA GLU A 48 -20.69 -10.53 20.00
C GLU A 48 -20.83 -12.06 19.98
N ASP A 49 -22.06 -12.58 19.95
CA ASP A 49 -22.32 -14.02 19.86
C ASP A 49 -21.78 -14.58 18.54
N PHE A 50 -21.92 -13.82 17.42
CA PHE A 50 -21.38 -14.21 16.12
C PHE A 50 -19.85 -14.27 16.13
N ILE A 51 -19.18 -13.25 16.73
CA ILE A 51 -17.71 -13.23 16.84
C ILE A 51 -17.25 -14.45 17.66
N LYS A 52 -17.87 -14.70 18.82
CA LYS A 52 -17.53 -15.86 19.67
C LYS A 52 -17.76 -17.20 18.97
N GLU A 53 -18.81 -17.32 18.16
CA GLU A 53 -19.05 -18.52 17.36
C GLU A 53 -17.98 -18.69 16.27
N THR A 54 -17.53 -17.61 15.65
CA THR A 54 -16.45 -17.61 14.66
C THR A 54 -15.12 -18.02 15.31
N ASP A 55 -14.78 -17.45 16.47
CA ASP A 55 -13.57 -17.81 17.21
C ASP A 55 -13.58 -19.29 17.66
N LYS A 56 -14.73 -19.81 18.08
CA LYS A 56 -14.91 -21.24 18.40
C LYS A 56 -14.74 -22.12 17.17
N ALA A 57 -15.30 -21.72 16.03
CA ALA A 57 -15.16 -22.45 14.78
C ALA A 57 -13.70 -22.51 14.35
N TYR A 58 -12.95 -21.40 14.49
CA TYR A 58 -11.52 -21.35 14.22
C TYR A 58 -10.73 -22.29 15.16
N ALA A 59 -11.01 -22.27 16.45
CA ALA A 59 -10.37 -23.17 17.42
C ALA A 59 -10.67 -24.64 17.14
N GLU A 60 -11.90 -25.00 16.75
CA GLU A 60 -12.26 -26.37 16.34
C GLU A 60 -11.56 -26.76 15.04
N TYR A 61 -11.43 -25.84 14.09
CA TYR A 61 -10.70 -26.05 12.85
C TYR A 61 -9.21 -26.35 13.10
N MET A 62 -8.56 -25.63 14.01
CA MET A 62 -7.17 -25.87 14.41
C MET A 62 -6.94 -27.26 15.02
N LYS A 63 -7.99 -27.99 15.43
CA LYS A 63 -7.91 -29.39 15.88
C LYS A 63 -7.87 -30.39 14.71
N ASN A 64 -8.04 -29.96 13.46
CA ASN A 64 -7.96 -30.83 12.32
C ASN A 64 -6.49 -31.11 11.93
N PRO A 65 -6.20 -32.31 11.37
CA PRO A 65 -4.84 -32.65 10.98
C PRO A 65 -4.28 -31.67 9.96
N TRP A 66 -3.08 -31.19 10.21
CA TRP A 66 -2.36 -30.30 9.32
C TRP A 66 -2.03 -30.97 7.98
N LYS A 67 -2.24 -30.27 6.90
CA LYS A 67 -1.86 -30.72 5.58
C LYS A 67 -0.60 -30.00 5.14
N LYS A 68 0.45 -30.76 4.82
CA LYS A 68 1.66 -30.19 4.21
C LYS A 68 1.33 -29.62 2.83
N VAL A 69 1.76 -28.40 2.57
CA VAL A 69 1.61 -27.72 1.30
C VAL A 69 2.97 -27.21 0.85
N SER A 70 3.31 -27.40 -0.42
CA SER A 70 4.52 -26.85 -1.00
C SER A 70 4.32 -25.35 -1.27
N LEU A 71 5.29 -24.55 -0.83
CA LEU A 71 5.33 -23.14 -1.13
C LEU A 71 5.83 -22.92 -2.57
N THR A 72 5.15 -22.06 -3.30
CA THR A 72 5.56 -21.65 -4.65
C THR A 72 6.21 -20.28 -4.57
N LYS A 73 7.46 -20.16 -5.04
CA LYS A 73 8.14 -18.85 -5.14
C LYS A 73 7.54 -18.07 -6.29
N VAL A 74 7.24 -16.80 -6.06
CA VAL A 74 6.74 -15.87 -7.07
C VAL A 74 7.84 -14.87 -7.42
N GLU A 75 8.21 -14.83 -8.70
CA GLU A 75 9.13 -13.83 -9.24
C GLU A 75 8.61 -13.35 -10.57
N ILE A 76 8.24 -12.08 -10.65
CA ILE A 76 7.81 -11.43 -11.90
C ILE A 76 8.63 -10.15 -12.08
N ASN A 77 9.32 -10.08 -13.20
CA ASN A 77 10.10 -8.93 -13.58
C ASN A 77 9.64 -8.43 -14.96
N PRO A 78 9.14 -7.18 -15.10
CA PRO A 78 8.71 -6.62 -16.37
C PRO A 78 9.83 -6.52 -17.41
N TYR A 79 11.08 -6.51 -16.94
CA TYR A 79 12.26 -6.44 -17.81
C TYR A 79 12.96 -7.80 -18.05
N ALA A 80 12.32 -8.92 -17.70
CA ALA A 80 12.93 -10.24 -17.83
C ALA A 80 13.31 -10.60 -19.27
N GLU A 81 12.46 -10.22 -20.25
CA GLU A 81 12.72 -10.47 -21.68
C GLU A 81 13.61 -9.41 -22.31
N PHE A 82 13.52 -8.17 -21.84
CA PHE A 82 14.24 -7.01 -22.36
C PHE A 82 14.85 -6.22 -21.20
N PRO A 83 16.06 -6.60 -20.75
CA PRO A 83 16.74 -5.91 -19.66
C PRO A 83 16.89 -4.42 -19.93
N LYS A 84 16.77 -3.62 -18.88
CA LYS A 84 16.97 -2.16 -18.96
C LYS A 84 18.36 -1.82 -19.49
N THR A 85 18.43 -0.79 -20.30
CA THR A 85 19.69 -0.23 -20.81
C THR A 85 19.75 1.26 -20.51
N LYS A 86 20.97 1.76 -20.26
CA LYS A 86 21.16 3.20 -20.05
C LYS A 86 20.80 3.96 -21.32
N PRO A 87 19.89 4.93 -21.29
CA PRO A 87 19.57 5.77 -22.42
C PRO A 87 20.78 6.53 -22.94
N GLU A 88 20.86 6.68 -24.25
CA GLU A 88 21.84 7.54 -24.90
C GLU A 88 21.45 9.01 -24.79
N VAL A 89 22.45 9.90 -24.87
CA VAL A 89 22.20 11.34 -24.92
C VAL A 89 21.56 11.68 -26.29
N PHE A 90 20.44 12.41 -26.26
CA PHE A 90 19.72 12.78 -27.45
C PHE A 90 20.53 13.76 -28.34
N SER A 91 20.56 13.51 -29.64
CA SER A 91 21.19 14.40 -30.61
C SER A 91 20.16 15.34 -31.22
N PRO A 92 20.29 16.68 -31.06
CA PRO A 92 19.31 17.64 -31.59
C PRO A 92 19.00 17.52 -33.09
N GLY A 93 19.90 16.93 -33.89
CA GLY A 93 19.68 16.64 -35.30
C GLY A 93 18.61 15.58 -35.58
N ASP A 94 18.27 14.75 -34.61
CA ASP A 94 17.27 13.68 -34.73
C ASP A 94 15.83 14.18 -34.44
N ARG A 95 15.69 15.46 -34.11
CA ARG A 95 14.41 16.05 -33.71
C ARG A 95 13.45 16.16 -34.91
N SER A 96 12.23 15.66 -34.71
CA SER A 96 11.19 15.74 -35.73
C SER A 96 10.40 17.05 -35.65
N SER A 97 10.40 17.83 -36.74
CA SER A 97 9.58 19.02 -36.91
C SER A 97 8.16 18.73 -37.40
N ARG A 98 7.79 17.46 -37.57
CA ARG A 98 6.47 17.01 -38.03
C ARG A 98 5.90 16.00 -37.06
N LEU A 99 4.57 16.01 -36.96
CA LEU A 99 3.86 14.99 -36.21
C LEU A 99 4.12 13.60 -36.82
N GLN A 100 4.55 12.67 -35.98
CA GLN A 100 4.69 11.25 -36.30
C GLN A 100 3.95 10.41 -35.24
N LEU A 101 3.11 9.49 -35.69
CA LEU A 101 2.39 8.59 -34.81
C LEU A 101 3.19 7.32 -34.57
N LEU A 102 3.35 7.00 -33.29
CA LEU A 102 3.96 5.76 -32.82
C LEU A 102 2.91 4.66 -32.63
N GLN A 103 3.32 3.41 -32.82
CA GLN A 103 2.45 2.26 -32.56
C GLN A 103 2.36 1.97 -31.08
N CYS A 104 1.14 1.78 -30.59
CA CYS A 104 0.92 1.42 -29.20
C CYS A 104 -0.31 0.53 -29.02
N ASP A 105 -0.32 -0.20 -27.90
CA ASP A 105 -1.52 -0.78 -27.29
C ASP A 105 -1.79 -0.04 -25.97
N VAL A 106 -3.05 0.09 -25.58
CA VAL A 106 -3.43 0.61 -24.28
C VAL A 106 -3.59 -0.56 -23.33
N THR A 107 -2.79 -0.57 -22.27
CA THR A 107 -2.90 -1.55 -21.19
C THR A 107 -3.90 -1.07 -20.15
N HIS A 108 -4.97 -1.82 -19.97
CA HIS A 108 -5.93 -1.56 -18.91
C HIS A 108 -5.47 -2.24 -17.61
N ILE A 109 -5.27 -1.45 -16.58
CA ILE A 109 -4.91 -1.95 -15.25
C ILE A 109 -6.20 -2.19 -14.47
N GLY A 110 -6.40 -3.42 -14.01
CA GLY A 110 -7.47 -3.76 -13.06
C GLY A 110 -7.23 -3.05 -11.73
N GLY A 111 -8.31 -2.55 -11.10
CA GLY A 111 -8.22 -1.99 -9.75
C GLY A 111 -7.94 -3.07 -8.71
N LEU A 112 -7.25 -2.72 -7.63
CA LEU A 112 -7.20 -3.54 -6.43
C LEU A 112 -8.62 -3.67 -5.86
N ASN A 113 -9.04 -4.89 -5.54
CA ASN A 113 -10.43 -5.18 -5.17
C ASN A 113 -10.75 -4.90 -3.69
N ALA A 114 -9.75 -4.63 -2.89
CA ALA A 114 -9.94 -4.35 -1.47
C ALA A 114 -10.44 -2.90 -1.24
N ASP A 115 -11.19 -2.72 -0.14
CA ASP A 115 -11.55 -1.40 0.42
C ASP A 115 -10.46 -1.03 1.45
N PRO A 116 -9.38 -0.35 1.06
CA PRO A 116 -8.23 -0.11 1.92
C PRO A 116 -8.60 0.74 3.13
N GLY A 117 -8.05 0.39 4.28
CA GLY A 117 -8.36 1.04 5.55
C GLY A 117 -9.73 0.65 6.11
N ARG A 118 -10.30 -0.46 5.69
CA ARG A 118 -11.59 -0.96 6.19
C ARG A 118 -11.56 -1.18 7.71
N TYR A 119 -10.44 -1.62 8.26
CA TYR A 119 -10.24 -1.78 9.71
C TYR A 119 -10.52 -0.48 10.49
N MET A 120 -10.30 0.70 9.90
CA MET A 120 -10.58 1.98 10.54
C MET A 120 -12.07 2.21 10.84
N LYS A 121 -12.96 1.44 10.23
CA LYS A 121 -14.41 1.51 10.44
C LYS A 121 -14.87 0.64 11.61
N LEU A 122 -13.99 -0.19 12.15
CA LEU A 122 -14.28 -1.06 13.28
C LEU A 122 -14.32 -0.26 14.59
N GLU A 123 -15.16 -0.71 15.50
CA GLU A 123 -15.31 -0.18 16.83
C GLU A 123 -15.23 -1.34 17.81
N TYR A 124 -14.45 -1.19 18.86
CA TYR A 124 -14.24 -2.18 19.90
C TYR A 124 -14.57 -1.58 21.26
N ASP A 125 -14.97 -2.42 22.19
CA ASP A 125 -15.31 -2.00 23.53
C ASP A 125 -14.09 -1.43 24.27
N SER A 126 -14.30 -0.37 25.02
CA SER A 126 -13.31 0.18 25.93
C SER A 126 -13.64 -0.32 27.34
N TYR A 127 -12.81 -1.20 27.87
CA TYR A 127 -12.95 -1.68 29.23
C TYR A 127 -12.52 -0.59 30.23
N GLU A 128 -13.35 -0.35 31.24
CA GLU A 128 -12.99 0.44 32.42
C GLU A 128 -12.58 -0.50 33.56
N ASN A 129 -11.49 -0.19 34.28
CA ASN A 129 -10.99 -0.93 35.46
C ASN A 129 -10.30 -2.27 35.19
N ILE A 130 -9.56 -2.41 34.13
CA ILE A 130 -8.64 -3.53 33.87
C ILE A 130 -7.21 -3.12 34.24
N GLU A 131 -6.45 -4.02 34.87
CA GLU A 131 -5.03 -3.82 35.10
C GLU A 131 -4.29 -3.88 33.75
N VAL A 132 -3.57 -2.81 33.44
CA VAL A 132 -2.81 -2.67 32.19
C VAL A 132 -1.39 -2.22 32.47
N ARG A 133 -0.47 -2.68 31.64
CA ARG A 133 0.87 -2.09 31.52
C ARG A 133 0.99 -1.33 30.20
N ASP A 134 1.82 -0.31 30.20
CA ASP A 134 2.17 0.41 28.98
C ASP A 134 3.28 -0.36 28.23
N VAL A 135 3.09 -0.55 26.93
CA VAL A 135 4.06 -1.11 26.00
C VAL A 135 4.47 -0.02 25.03
N LEU A 136 5.76 0.28 24.96
CA LEU A 136 6.29 1.28 24.04
C LEU A 136 6.58 0.64 22.69
N VAL A 137 5.94 1.14 21.62
CA VAL A 137 6.08 0.65 20.26
C VAL A 137 6.71 1.75 19.41
N SER A 138 7.87 1.50 18.84
CA SER A 138 8.50 2.41 17.87
C SER A 138 8.00 2.10 16.46
N PHE A 139 7.27 3.04 15.85
CA PHE A 139 6.69 2.88 14.52
C PHE A 139 6.59 4.20 13.76
N ASN A 140 6.93 4.21 12.48
CA ASN A 140 6.98 5.41 11.63
C ASN A 140 7.77 6.58 12.26
N GLY A 141 8.79 6.26 13.08
CA GLY A 141 9.60 7.21 13.83
C GLY A 141 8.97 7.75 15.11
N TYR A 142 7.74 7.36 15.44
CA TYR A 142 7.08 7.69 16.71
C TYR A 142 7.32 6.61 17.75
N ASP A 143 7.46 7.02 19.01
CA ASP A 143 7.36 6.15 20.16
C ASP A 143 5.93 6.23 20.71
N ILE A 144 5.18 5.15 20.54
CA ILE A 144 3.75 5.07 20.80
C ILE A 144 3.52 4.21 22.05
N SER A 145 2.87 4.77 23.09
CA SER A 145 2.45 3.99 24.25
C SER A 145 1.13 3.27 23.94
N MET A 146 1.15 1.94 24.04
CA MET A 146 0.00 1.05 23.87
C MET A 146 -0.33 0.39 25.21
N ARG A 147 -1.62 0.24 25.49
CA ARG A 147 -2.08 -0.48 26.67
C ARG A 147 -2.10 -1.98 26.40
N PHE A 148 -1.54 -2.76 27.31
CA PHE A 148 -1.60 -4.22 27.28
C PHE A 148 -2.16 -4.74 28.61
N ALA A 149 -3.28 -5.44 28.54
CA ALA A 149 -3.87 -6.05 29.73
C ALA A 149 -3.11 -7.34 30.08
N GLU A 150 -2.84 -7.55 31.37
CA GLU A 150 -2.13 -8.75 31.85
C GLU A 150 -2.87 -10.05 31.49
N ASP A 151 -4.20 -10.02 31.47
CA ASP A 151 -5.05 -11.15 31.07
C ASP A 151 -4.93 -11.52 29.58
N CYS A 152 -4.30 -10.65 28.75
CA CYS A 152 -4.00 -10.93 27.35
C CYS A 152 -2.66 -11.64 27.13
N GLU A 153 -1.86 -11.83 28.18
CA GLU A 153 -0.60 -12.54 28.07
C GLU A 153 -0.86 -14.04 27.83
N ILE A 154 -0.24 -14.57 26.79
CA ILE A 154 -0.35 -15.99 26.42
C ILE A 154 0.98 -16.68 26.61
N HIS A 155 0.94 -18.00 26.77
CA HIS A 155 2.12 -18.85 26.82
C HIS A 155 1.87 -20.11 25.96
N ILE A 156 2.83 -20.44 25.10
CA ILE A 156 2.75 -21.55 24.15
C ILE A 156 3.82 -22.58 24.49
N ASP A 157 3.43 -23.62 25.22
CA ASP A 157 4.31 -24.72 25.61
C ASP A 157 4.73 -25.59 24.43
N ASN A 158 3.81 -25.81 23.47
CA ASN A 158 4.01 -26.62 22.28
C ASN A 158 3.05 -26.20 21.16
N THR A 159 3.31 -26.69 19.95
CA THR A 159 2.51 -26.37 18.73
C THR A 159 1.50 -27.46 18.38
N SER A 160 1.08 -28.29 19.35
CA SER A 160 0.01 -29.25 19.09
C SER A 160 -1.31 -28.54 18.80
N GLU A 161 -2.11 -29.11 17.92
CA GLU A 161 -3.42 -28.59 17.50
C GLU A 161 -4.33 -28.30 18.70
N GLU A 162 -4.38 -29.21 19.65
CA GLU A 162 -5.21 -29.07 20.85
C GLU A 162 -4.75 -27.91 21.73
N HIS A 163 -3.42 -27.74 21.89
CA HIS A 163 -2.86 -26.65 22.71
C HIS A 163 -3.11 -25.29 22.06
N LEU A 164 -2.82 -25.14 20.75
CA LEU A 164 -3.06 -23.90 20.01
C LEU A 164 -4.54 -23.51 19.99
N ALA A 165 -5.44 -24.49 19.80
CA ALA A 165 -6.88 -24.26 19.91
C ALA A 165 -7.29 -23.76 21.31
N SER A 166 -6.68 -24.32 22.37
CA SER A 166 -6.93 -23.88 23.73
C SER A 166 -6.43 -22.44 23.98
N VAL A 167 -5.25 -22.10 23.45
CA VAL A 167 -4.69 -20.72 23.53
C VAL A 167 -5.61 -19.74 22.78
N TRP A 168 -6.08 -20.11 21.57
CA TRP A 168 -7.04 -19.26 20.84
C TRP A 168 -8.32 -19.00 21.62
N MET A 169 -8.87 -20.03 22.25
CA MET A 169 -10.06 -19.87 23.09
C MET A 169 -9.80 -18.98 24.31
N GLN A 170 -8.62 -19.09 24.95
CA GLN A 170 -8.21 -18.19 26.03
C GLN A 170 -8.16 -16.73 25.53
N MET A 171 -7.57 -16.50 24.36
CA MET A 171 -7.51 -15.16 23.76
C MET A 171 -8.91 -14.60 23.49
N SER A 172 -9.84 -15.43 23.03
CA SER A 172 -11.22 -15.01 22.73
C SER A 172 -12.01 -14.63 24.00
N ASP A 173 -11.64 -15.17 25.15
CA ASP A 173 -12.24 -14.83 26.45
C ASP A 173 -11.51 -13.68 27.17
N SER A 174 -10.36 -13.23 26.64
CA SER A 174 -9.53 -12.16 27.21
C SER A 174 -9.86 -10.78 26.61
N PRO A 175 -9.51 -9.66 27.29
CA PRO A 175 -9.92 -8.31 26.89
C PRO A 175 -9.10 -7.72 25.74
N TYR A 176 -8.90 -8.49 24.65
CA TYR A 176 -8.17 -8.02 23.45
C TYR A 176 -8.82 -6.84 22.73
N ASP A 177 -10.11 -6.59 22.96
CA ASP A 177 -10.80 -5.43 22.37
C ASP A 177 -10.19 -4.10 22.83
N LEU A 178 -9.57 -4.06 24.02
CA LEU A 178 -8.80 -2.90 24.47
C LEU A 178 -7.63 -2.60 23.52
N ILE A 179 -6.85 -3.63 23.17
CA ILE A 179 -5.70 -3.56 22.29
C ILE A 179 -6.17 -3.18 20.87
N LEU A 180 -7.21 -3.85 20.38
CA LEU A 180 -7.82 -3.60 19.06
C LEU A 180 -8.35 -2.16 18.94
N SER A 181 -9.00 -1.65 20.01
CA SER A 181 -9.44 -0.25 20.07
C SER A 181 -8.27 0.73 19.93
N ASP A 182 -7.15 0.47 20.60
CA ASP A 182 -5.96 1.33 20.51
C ASP A 182 -5.28 1.21 19.15
N ILE A 183 -5.15 0.02 18.56
CA ILE A 183 -4.64 -0.19 17.20
C ILE A 183 -5.46 0.62 16.19
N VAL A 184 -6.79 0.54 16.25
CA VAL A 184 -7.68 1.29 15.34
C VAL A 184 -7.53 2.80 15.53
N LYS A 185 -7.40 3.29 16.77
CA LYS A 185 -7.18 4.72 17.04
C LYS A 185 -5.86 5.21 16.47
N ILE A 186 -4.77 4.46 16.67
CA ILE A 186 -3.45 4.78 16.12
C ILE A 186 -3.49 4.72 14.58
N GLY A 187 -4.07 3.67 14.01
CA GLY A 187 -4.22 3.55 12.56
C GLY A 187 -4.99 4.73 11.94
N LYS A 188 -6.04 5.22 12.60
CA LYS A 188 -6.76 6.44 12.19
C LYS A 188 -5.90 7.69 12.34
N HIS A 189 -5.17 7.82 13.44
CA HIS A 189 -4.35 9.00 13.73
C HIS A 189 -3.16 9.13 12.78
N LEU A 190 -2.47 8.04 12.52
CA LEU A 190 -1.34 7.98 11.61
C LEU A 190 -1.74 7.74 10.15
N VAL A 191 -3.02 7.55 9.86
CA VAL A 191 -3.57 7.30 8.51
C VAL A 191 -2.93 6.06 7.86
N LEU A 192 -2.68 5.01 8.64
CA LEU A 192 -1.95 3.83 8.20
C LEU A 192 -2.68 3.08 7.06
N SER A 193 -1.94 2.64 6.06
CA SER A 193 -2.41 1.68 5.05
C SER A 193 -2.64 0.30 5.66
N ASP A 194 -3.27 -0.60 4.93
CA ASP A 194 -3.45 -1.98 5.39
C ASP A 194 -2.10 -2.68 5.57
N TRP A 195 -1.13 -2.42 4.70
CA TRP A 195 0.23 -2.93 4.87
C TRP A 195 0.87 -2.40 6.17
N SER A 196 0.78 -1.10 6.41
CA SER A 196 1.36 -0.49 7.61
C SER A 196 0.68 -0.96 8.90
N ILE A 197 -0.63 -1.25 8.88
CA ILE A 197 -1.29 -1.81 10.06
C ILE A 197 -0.81 -3.24 10.35
N VAL A 198 -0.52 -4.05 9.33
CA VAL A 198 0.10 -5.37 9.50
C VAL A 198 1.48 -5.23 10.16
N LYS A 199 2.29 -4.28 9.69
CA LYS A 199 3.62 -4.00 10.27
C LYS A 199 3.54 -3.39 11.66
N TYR A 200 2.54 -2.57 11.94
CA TYR A 200 2.30 -2.01 13.28
C TYR A 200 1.91 -3.09 14.30
N VAL A 201 1.04 -4.02 13.92
CA VAL A 201 0.67 -5.17 14.77
C VAL A 201 1.90 -6.05 15.03
N GLU A 202 2.73 -6.29 14.02
CA GLU A 202 4.01 -6.99 14.18
C GLU A 202 4.90 -6.29 15.21
N ALA A 203 5.17 -4.99 15.03
CA ALA A 203 6.01 -4.20 15.94
C ALA A 203 5.44 -4.16 17.38
N PHE A 204 4.12 -4.09 17.53
CA PHE A 204 3.46 -4.17 18.84
C PHE A 204 3.69 -5.53 19.51
N CYS A 205 3.46 -6.63 18.79
CA CYS A 205 3.63 -7.97 19.33
C CYS A 205 5.10 -8.26 19.69
N ASP A 206 6.04 -7.78 18.87
CA ASP A 206 7.48 -7.91 19.15
C ASP A 206 7.90 -7.08 20.39
N ALA A 207 7.25 -5.94 20.63
CA ALA A 207 7.48 -5.16 21.84
C ALA A 207 6.84 -5.77 23.11
N VAL A 208 5.76 -6.54 22.95
CA VAL A 208 5.13 -7.30 24.06
C VAL A 208 5.95 -8.52 24.41
N TYR A 209 6.41 -9.25 23.39
CA TYR A 209 7.13 -10.52 23.47
C TYR A 209 8.57 -10.35 22.97
N ASP A 210 9.36 -9.54 23.67
CA ASP A 210 10.69 -9.09 23.23
C ASP A 210 11.81 -10.15 23.33
N ALA A 211 11.51 -11.32 23.92
CA ALA A 211 12.44 -12.42 24.03
C ALA A 211 12.35 -13.38 22.82
N PRO A 212 13.47 -13.82 22.22
CA PRO A 212 13.45 -14.72 21.06
C PRO A 212 12.68 -16.03 21.28
N GLU A 213 12.65 -16.54 22.50
CA GLU A 213 11.90 -17.73 22.91
C GLU A 213 10.39 -17.53 22.89
N MET A 214 9.91 -16.29 22.91
CA MET A 214 8.48 -15.92 22.85
C MET A 214 8.00 -15.60 21.42
N HIS A 215 8.76 -15.98 20.40
CA HIS A 215 8.37 -15.76 19.01
C HIS A 215 7.03 -16.41 18.63
N ARG A 216 6.70 -17.57 19.22
CA ARG A 216 5.42 -18.25 19.00
C ARG A 216 4.25 -17.44 19.50
N GLU A 217 4.38 -16.87 20.69
CA GLU A 217 3.41 -15.98 21.32
C GLU A 217 3.20 -14.72 20.47
N SER A 218 4.30 -14.09 20.00
CA SER A 218 4.24 -12.95 19.09
C SER A 218 3.46 -13.30 17.82
N VAL A 219 3.81 -14.37 17.11
CA VAL A 219 3.14 -14.78 15.87
C VAL A 219 1.67 -15.12 16.09
N MET A 220 1.35 -15.87 17.14
CA MET A 220 -0.04 -16.24 17.49
C MET A 220 -0.89 -14.99 17.75
N THR A 221 -0.34 -14.03 18.51
CA THR A 221 -1.02 -12.77 18.82
C THR A 221 -1.18 -11.90 17.57
N GLN A 222 -0.19 -11.84 16.69
CA GLN A 222 -0.31 -11.16 15.40
C GLN A 222 -1.45 -11.72 14.56
N VAL A 223 -1.53 -13.05 14.43
CA VAL A 223 -2.60 -13.71 13.66
C VAL A 223 -3.96 -13.41 14.27
N TYR A 224 -4.08 -13.51 15.60
CA TYR A 224 -5.33 -13.20 16.30
C TYR A 224 -5.77 -11.76 16.09
N LEU A 225 -4.90 -10.78 16.34
CA LEU A 225 -5.22 -9.35 16.18
C LEU A 225 -5.59 -8.99 14.74
N LEU A 226 -4.82 -9.49 13.76
CA LEU A 226 -5.11 -9.23 12.34
C LEU A 226 -6.42 -9.87 11.89
N HIS A 227 -6.71 -11.09 12.35
CA HIS A 227 -8.00 -11.74 12.11
C HIS A 227 -9.15 -10.90 12.68
N ARG A 228 -9.04 -10.44 13.92
CA ARG A 228 -10.04 -9.60 14.59
C ARG A 228 -10.20 -8.22 13.91
N LEU A 229 -9.13 -7.70 13.27
CA LEU A 229 -9.20 -6.50 12.41
C LEU A 229 -9.83 -6.79 11.04
N GLY A 230 -10.20 -8.03 10.78
CA GLY A 230 -10.91 -8.47 9.58
C GLY A 230 -10.01 -8.90 8.41
N PHE A 231 -8.71 -8.99 8.60
CA PHE A 231 -7.80 -9.42 7.54
C PHE A 231 -7.78 -10.94 7.37
N ARG A 232 -7.63 -11.39 6.11
CA ARG A 232 -7.36 -12.78 5.80
C ARG A 232 -5.94 -13.13 6.19
N VAL A 233 -5.82 -13.89 7.25
CA VAL A 233 -4.56 -14.37 7.76
C VAL A 233 -4.68 -15.84 8.15
N CYS A 234 -3.58 -16.56 8.12
CA CYS A 234 -3.55 -17.88 8.71
C CYS A 234 -2.25 -18.14 9.47
N LEU A 235 -2.35 -19.04 10.43
CA LEU A 235 -1.23 -19.56 11.19
C LEU A 235 -0.67 -20.77 10.45
N ALA A 236 0.67 -20.94 10.45
CA ALA A 236 1.33 -22.11 9.93
C ALA A 236 2.45 -22.54 10.86
N HIS A 237 2.91 -23.80 10.73
CA HIS A 237 4.10 -24.30 11.42
C HIS A 237 5.01 -25.10 10.47
N ASP A 238 6.29 -25.20 10.84
CA ASP A 238 7.30 -25.92 10.03
C ASP A 238 7.53 -27.39 10.45
N GLY A 239 6.80 -27.84 11.45
CA GLY A 239 6.99 -29.17 12.04
C GLY A 239 8.12 -29.25 13.07
N TYR A 240 8.79 -28.10 13.38
CA TYR A 240 9.85 -27.96 14.37
C TYR A 240 9.50 -27.00 15.50
N ASP A 241 8.21 -26.89 15.82
CA ASP A 241 7.67 -25.98 16.85
C ASP A 241 7.75 -24.49 16.53
N ASN A 242 8.08 -24.07 15.31
CA ASN A 242 8.01 -22.67 14.91
C ASN A 242 6.64 -22.37 14.31
N LEU A 243 6.14 -21.18 14.62
CA LEU A 243 4.91 -20.63 14.06
C LEU A 243 5.22 -19.53 13.07
N TYR A 244 4.38 -19.41 12.05
CA TYR A 244 4.50 -18.42 10.97
C TYR A 244 3.15 -17.81 10.69
N ARG A 245 3.15 -16.52 10.39
CA ARG A 245 1.99 -15.79 9.91
C ARG A 245 2.00 -15.72 8.39
N LEU A 246 0.91 -16.15 7.75
CA LEU A 246 0.66 -15.90 6.34
C LEU A 246 -0.47 -14.89 6.20
N ILE A 247 -0.37 -14.03 5.20
CA ILE A 247 -1.42 -13.06 4.86
C ILE A 247 -1.92 -13.30 3.44
N SER A 248 -3.21 -13.05 3.21
CA SER A 248 -3.73 -12.90 1.84
C SER A 248 -3.79 -11.42 1.49
N SER A 249 -3.23 -11.04 0.34
CA SER A 249 -3.28 -9.67 -0.17
C SER A 249 -4.11 -9.59 -1.46
N ASP A 250 -4.51 -8.38 -1.84
CA ASP A 250 -5.21 -8.10 -3.10
C ASP A 250 -4.25 -8.03 -4.30
N ALA A 251 -2.97 -8.26 -4.06
CA ALA A 251 -1.93 -8.35 -5.07
C ALA A 251 -0.95 -9.48 -4.74
N THR A 252 -0.25 -9.98 -5.74
CA THR A 252 0.82 -10.95 -5.59
C THR A 252 2.12 -10.24 -5.22
N LEU A 253 2.77 -10.64 -4.13
CA LEU A 253 4.01 -10.04 -3.67
C LEU A 253 5.22 -10.72 -4.33
N ASN A 254 6.05 -9.93 -5.00
CA ASN A 254 7.20 -10.45 -5.73
C ASN A 254 8.31 -10.93 -4.80
N GLY A 255 8.96 -12.03 -5.16
CA GLY A 255 10.05 -12.63 -4.38
C GLY A 255 9.61 -13.37 -3.12
N THR A 256 8.31 -13.49 -2.86
CA THR A 256 7.76 -14.20 -1.70
C THR A 256 7.38 -15.64 -2.04
N LYS A 257 6.99 -16.40 -1.02
CA LYS A 257 6.46 -17.76 -1.18
C LYS A 257 4.98 -17.78 -0.90
N GLU A 258 4.23 -18.39 -1.79
CA GLU A 258 2.78 -18.48 -1.69
C GLU A 258 2.30 -19.93 -1.56
N ILE A 259 1.20 -20.08 -0.87
CA ILE A 259 0.36 -21.27 -0.87
C ILE A 259 -1.05 -20.89 -1.28
N TYR A 260 -1.76 -21.80 -1.90
CA TYR A 260 -3.13 -21.55 -2.37
C TYR A 260 -4.11 -22.40 -1.60
N GLN A 261 -5.18 -21.79 -1.11
CA GLN A 261 -6.37 -22.48 -0.62
C GLN A 261 -7.59 -21.97 -1.36
N ASP A 262 -8.35 -22.86 -1.98
CA ASP A 262 -9.57 -22.54 -2.73
C ASP A 262 -9.39 -21.41 -3.76
N GLY A 263 -8.19 -21.33 -4.35
CA GLY A 263 -7.81 -20.29 -5.31
C GLY A 263 -7.37 -18.94 -4.68
N ILE A 264 -7.35 -18.85 -3.36
CA ILE A 264 -6.89 -17.67 -2.63
C ILE A 264 -5.40 -17.84 -2.29
N PRO A 265 -4.52 -16.92 -2.69
CA PRO A 265 -3.13 -16.93 -2.30
C PRO A 265 -2.95 -16.46 -0.85
N TYR A 266 -2.09 -17.16 -0.13
CA TYR A 266 -1.57 -16.77 1.17
C TYR A 266 -0.06 -16.68 1.10
N THR A 267 0.50 -15.58 1.49
CA THR A 267 1.91 -15.24 1.33
C THR A 267 2.64 -15.30 2.67
N LEU A 268 3.77 -15.98 2.67
CA LEU A 268 4.76 -15.93 3.74
C LEU A 268 5.68 -14.73 3.48
N ILE A 269 5.69 -13.79 4.40
CA ILE A 269 6.55 -12.59 4.32
C ILE A 269 7.80 -12.84 5.15
N GLY A 270 8.96 -12.73 4.52
CA GLY A 270 10.27 -12.96 5.11
C GLY A 270 11.14 -13.85 4.22
N ASP A 271 12.40 -14.00 4.60
CA ASP A 271 13.37 -14.84 3.90
C ASP A 271 13.48 -16.20 4.59
N TYR A 272 12.63 -17.13 4.16
CA TYR A 272 12.53 -18.46 4.74
C TYR A 272 12.83 -19.53 3.67
N ASP A 273 14.09 -19.64 3.26
CA ASP A 273 14.49 -20.65 2.29
C ASP A 273 14.48 -22.07 2.87
N GLY A 274 13.89 -23.00 2.13
CA GLY A 274 13.94 -24.45 2.44
C GLY A 274 12.96 -24.91 3.53
N ILE A 275 11.95 -24.11 3.89
CA ILE A 275 10.96 -24.47 4.90
C ILE A 275 9.73 -25.09 4.24
N ASP A 276 9.33 -26.29 4.71
CA ASP A 276 8.02 -26.88 4.42
C ASP A 276 7.02 -26.44 5.49
N LEU A 277 5.98 -25.75 5.09
CA LEU A 277 4.94 -25.28 6.02
C LEU A 277 3.70 -26.15 5.97
N SER A 278 3.08 -26.31 7.13
CA SER A 278 1.73 -26.85 7.31
C SER A 278 0.82 -25.75 7.81
N PRO A 279 -0.03 -25.17 6.96
CA PRO A 279 -0.91 -24.08 7.34
C PRO A 279 -2.19 -24.57 8.01
N TYR A 280 -2.73 -23.76 8.90
CA TYR A 280 -4.11 -23.84 9.37
C TYR A 280 -4.96 -22.89 8.53
N PHE A 281 -5.80 -23.43 7.69
CA PHE A 281 -6.75 -22.63 6.92
C PHE A 281 -8.12 -22.61 7.59
N PHE A 282 -8.76 -21.48 7.52
CA PHE A 282 -10.07 -21.26 8.07
C PHE A 282 -11.12 -21.24 6.96
N ASP A 283 -12.23 -21.97 7.12
CA ASP A 283 -13.28 -22.05 6.10
C ASP A 283 -14.08 -20.76 5.97
N ASP A 284 -14.20 -19.97 7.04
CA ASP A 284 -14.82 -18.67 7.01
C ASP A 284 -13.80 -17.61 6.62
N HIS A 285 -13.56 -17.49 5.35
CA HIS A 285 -12.73 -16.43 4.79
C HIS A 285 -13.39 -15.04 4.92
N GLY A 286 -14.40 -14.90 5.77
CA GLY A 286 -15.33 -13.78 5.90
C GLY A 286 -14.73 -12.39 5.79
N GLU A 287 -13.47 -12.36 5.76
CA GLU A 287 -12.65 -11.21 5.86
C GLU A 287 -12.09 -10.78 4.50
N TYR A 288 -11.39 -9.70 4.49
CA TYR A 288 -10.84 -9.06 3.30
C TYR A 288 -9.32 -9.24 3.22
N PRO A 289 -8.75 -9.27 2.01
CA PRO A 289 -7.31 -9.31 1.84
C PRO A 289 -6.66 -8.01 2.33
N VAL A 290 -5.40 -8.07 2.69
CA VAL A 290 -4.57 -6.88 2.95
C VAL A 290 -4.41 -6.11 1.64
N SER A 291 -4.83 -4.85 1.61
CA SER A 291 -4.63 -4.02 0.41
C SER A 291 -3.21 -3.50 0.31
N MET A 292 -2.62 -3.69 -0.87
CA MET A 292 -1.30 -3.16 -1.19
C MET A 292 -1.36 -1.73 -1.77
N ALA A 293 -2.55 -1.12 -1.83
CA ALA A 293 -2.71 0.23 -2.34
C ALA A 293 -2.17 1.28 -1.36
N VAL A 294 -1.14 2.00 -1.76
CA VAL A 294 -0.70 3.23 -1.10
C VAL A 294 -1.46 4.41 -1.72
N ASN A 295 -2.64 4.71 -1.19
CA ASN A 295 -3.56 5.72 -1.73
C ASN A 295 -3.78 6.93 -0.82
N ARG A 296 -3.03 7.02 0.27
CA ARG A 296 -3.09 8.10 1.26
C ARG A 296 -1.71 8.40 1.83
N ASN A 297 -1.53 9.60 2.34
CA ASN A 297 -0.31 10.00 3.02
C ASN A 297 -0.38 9.54 4.47
N GLU A 298 0.44 8.57 4.83
CA GLU A 298 0.67 8.17 6.21
C GLU A 298 1.48 9.23 6.95
N HIS A 299 1.32 9.31 8.25
CA HIS A 299 2.08 10.22 9.08
C HIS A 299 3.37 9.56 9.57
N PHE A 300 4.49 10.23 9.32
CA PHE A 300 5.82 9.85 9.79
C PHE A 300 6.38 10.96 10.67
N TYR A 301 7.13 10.56 11.68
CA TYR A 301 7.83 11.54 12.51
C TYR A 301 8.90 12.25 11.69
N SER A 302 9.01 13.57 11.89
CA SER A 302 9.93 14.42 11.13
C SER A 302 11.35 14.35 11.71
N GLU A 303 11.99 13.19 11.60
CA GLU A 303 13.41 13.02 11.85
C GLU A 303 14.16 13.02 10.53
N TYR A 304 15.07 13.96 10.36
CA TYR A 304 15.81 14.15 9.12
C TYR A 304 17.27 13.83 9.30
N SER A 305 17.87 13.12 8.33
CA SER A 305 19.30 12.88 8.26
C SER A 305 19.99 13.92 7.35
N ASP A 306 20.41 13.50 6.17
CA ASP A 306 21.08 14.37 5.19
C ASP A 306 20.08 15.25 4.43
N THR A 307 20.60 16.25 3.71
CA THR A 307 19.84 17.04 2.74
C THR A 307 20.40 16.79 1.35
N LEU A 308 19.57 16.32 0.43
CA LEU A 308 19.93 16.14 -0.97
C LEU A 308 19.52 17.37 -1.78
N SER A 309 20.33 17.75 -2.77
CA SER A 309 20.09 18.89 -3.62
C SER A 309 19.95 18.45 -5.07
N PHE A 310 18.90 18.94 -5.73
CA PHE A 310 18.51 18.59 -7.09
C PHE A 310 18.42 19.89 -7.91
N VAL A 311 19.19 19.98 -8.97
CA VAL A 311 19.29 21.19 -9.81
C VAL A 311 19.23 20.80 -11.27
N SER A 312 18.35 21.45 -12.04
CA SER A 312 18.32 21.32 -13.51
C SER A 312 19.59 21.89 -14.12
N GLU A 313 20.22 21.19 -15.04
CA GLU A 313 21.42 21.69 -15.73
C GLU A 313 21.12 22.88 -16.65
N LYS A 314 20.00 22.81 -17.36
CA LYS A 314 19.61 23.84 -18.34
C LYS A 314 18.86 24.99 -17.70
N TYR A 315 18.14 24.76 -16.61
CA TYR A 315 17.30 25.74 -15.91
C TYR A 315 17.70 25.81 -14.44
N PRO A 316 18.84 26.48 -14.11
CA PRO A 316 19.38 26.50 -12.73
C PRO A 316 18.44 27.11 -11.68
N GLU A 317 17.43 27.88 -12.13
CA GLU A 317 16.36 28.39 -11.28
C GLU A 317 15.44 27.27 -10.75
N VAL A 318 15.43 26.09 -11.40
CA VAL A 318 14.77 24.89 -10.93
C VAL A 318 15.74 24.11 -10.04
N ALA A 319 15.80 24.52 -8.78
CA ALA A 319 16.71 23.95 -7.78
C ALA A 319 15.96 23.73 -6.46
N VAL A 320 16.01 22.51 -5.95
CA VAL A 320 15.36 22.14 -4.70
C VAL A 320 16.33 21.41 -3.77
N SER A 321 16.13 21.57 -2.46
CA SER A 321 16.89 20.87 -1.42
C SER A 321 15.91 20.15 -0.53
N VAL A 322 16.07 18.84 -0.39
CA VAL A 322 15.14 17.94 0.30
C VAL A 322 15.85 17.29 1.47
N PRO A 323 15.43 17.53 2.72
CA PRO A 323 15.91 16.78 3.86
C PRO A 323 15.34 15.35 3.81
N VAL A 324 16.19 14.36 4.06
CA VAL A 324 15.80 12.94 4.02
C VAL A 324 15.08 12.57 5.30
N ASN A 325 13.78 12.30 5.22
CA ASN A 325 13.01 11.77 6.34
C ASN A 325 13.35 10.29 6.53
N VAL A 326 13.95 9.96 7.69
CA VAL A 326 14.50 8.64 8.00
C VAL A 326 13.41 7.56 8.04
N ALA A 327 12.30 7.85 8.73
CA ALA A 327 11.22 6.89 8.90
C ALA A 327 10.47 6.62 7.58
N LEU A 328 10.21 7.66 6.80
CA LEU A 328 9.54 7.54 5.51
C LEU A 328 10.42 6.83 4.47
N LYS A 329 11.73 7.11 4.47
CA LYS A 329 12.68 6.38 3.63
C LYS A 329 12.67 4.90 3.96
N LYS A 330 12.72 4.54 5.25
CA LYS A 330 12.63 3.15 5.70
C LYS A 330 11.32 2.48 5.26
N PHE A 331 10.19 3.16 5.38
CA PHE A 331 8.91 2.65 4.90
C PHE A 331 8.97 2.28 3.41
N TYR A 332 9.48 3.16 2.56
CA TYR A 332 9.64 2.89 1.14
C TYR A 332 10.58 1.72 0.86
N GLU A 333 11.70 1.63 1.56
CA GLU A 333 12.70 0.57 1.40
C GLU A 333 12.17 -0.81 1.79
N GLU A 334 11.27 -0.88 2.75
CA GLU A 334 10.65 -2.12 3.25
C GLU A 334 9.34 -2.47 2.53
N PHE A 335 8.78 -1.56 1.73
CA PHE A 335 7.53 -1.82 1.02
C PHE A 335 7.75 -2.87 -0.08
N PRO A 336 6.96 -3.95 -0.13
CA PRO A 336 7.18 -5.02 -1.09
C PRO A 336 6.85 -4.58 -2.52
N ILE A 337 7.52 -5.21 -3.47
CA ILE A 337 7.15 -5.15 -4.89
C ILE A 337 5.95 -6.08 -5.10
N TYR A 338 4.97 -5.64 -5.85
CA TYR A 338 3.75 -6.41 -6.07
C TYR A 338 3.16 -6.18 -7.47
N HIS A 339 2.33 -7.09 -7.93
CA HIS A 339 1.60 -6.98 -9.20
C HIS A 339 0.19 -7.57 -9.07
N THR A 340 -0.70 -7.23 -9.99
CA THR A 340 -2.05 -7.83 -10.06
C THR A 340 -2.21 -8.65 -11.32
N ASP A 341 -3.01 -9.72 -11.25
CA ASP A 341 -3.39 -10.56 -12.40
C ASP A 341 -2.20 -11.09 -13.23
N GLY A 342 -1.03 -11.26 -12.61
CA GLY A 342 0.19 -11.68 -13.30
C GLY A 342 0.73 -10.66 -14.30
N ASN A 343 0.22 -9.43 -14.32
CA ASN A 343 0.68 -8.36 -15.20
C ASN A 343 1.72 -7.49 -14.48
N PRO A 344 3.00 -7.56 -14.86
CA PRO A 344 4.07 -6.82 -14.20
C PRO A 344 3.94 -5.31 -14.38
N LEU A 345 3.19 -4.82 -15.39
CA LEU A 345 2.99 -3.39 -15.64
C LEU A 345 2.07 -2.73 -14.59
N THR A 346 1.35 -3.52 -13.80
CA THR A 346 0.50 -3.01 -12.73
C THR A 346 1.31 -2.29 -11.65
N GLU A 347 2.53 -2.72 -11.38
CA GLU A 347 3.43 -2.07 -10.42
C GLU A 347 3.66 -0.61 -10.80
N PHE A 348 4.01 -0.31 -12.05
CA PHE A 348 4.23 1.07 -12.52
C PHE A 348 2.99 1.95 -12.31
N TYR A 349 1.81 1.40 -12.59
CA TYR A 349 0.56 2.12 -12.39
C TYR A 349 0.36 2.49 -10.92
N TYR A 350 0.46 1.51 -10.01
CA TYR A 350 0.20 1.76 -8.59
C TYR A 350 1.26 2.66 -7.96
N ARG A 351 2.54 2.53 -8.35
CA ARG A 351 3.59 3.47 -7.94
C ARG A 351 3.28 4.89 -8.43
N ALA A 352 2.97 5.06 -9.70
CA ALA A 352 2.63 6.38 -10.26
C ALA A 352 1.34 6.97 -9.64
N MET A 353 0.38 6.13 -9.22
CA MET A 353 -0.86 6.57 -8.56
C MET A 353 -0.69 6.88 -7.08
N ALA A 354 0.37 6.39 -6.43
CA ALA A 354 0.63 6.71 -5.04
C ALA A 354 0.79 8.25 -4.83
N PRO A 355 0.28 8.81 -3.74
CA PRO A 355 0.40 10.24 -3.48
C PRO A 355 1.87 10.62 -3.25
N MET A 356 2.23 11.86 -3.60
CA MET A 356 3.48 12.45 -3.15
C MET A 356 3.40 12.68 -1.64
N SER A 357 4.47 12.39 -0.91
CA SER A 357 4.52 12.63 0.54
C SER A 357 4.36 14.11 0.90
N GLY A 358 3.75 14.36 2.06
CA GLY A 358 3.41 15.72 2.48
C GLY A 358 4.61 16.65 2.59
N ASP A 359 5.72 16.16 3.14
CA ASP A 359 6.97 16.91 3.27
C ASP A 359 7.58 17.32 1.91
N ILE A 360 7.50 16.45 0.90
CA ILE A 360 7.91 16.79 -0.47
C ILE A 360 6.95 17.80 -1.10
N VAL A 361 5.65 17.65 -0.92
CA VAL A 361 4.67 18.62 -1.42
C VAL A 361 4.91 20.00 -0.83
N GLU A 362 5.20 20.09 0.47
CA GLU A 362 5.46 21.37 1.15
C GLU A 362 6.80 21.99 0.77
N THR A 363 7.83 21.18 0.49
CA THR A 363 9.19 21.65 0.25
C THR A 363 9.47 21.90 -1.24
N VAL A 364 9.02 20.99 -2.12
CA VAL A 364 9.40 20.96 -3.54
C VAL A 364 8.39 21.68 -4.43
N TYR A 365 7.07 21.43 -4.21
CA TYR A 365 6.05 21.94 -5.14
C TYR A 365 6.00 23.46 -5.23
N PRO A 366 6.13 24.25 -4.13
CA PRO A 366 6.16 25.71 -4.25
C PRO A 366 7.31 26.21 -5.11
N VAL A 367 8.50 25.60 -4.98
CA VAL A 367 9.69 26.00 -5.77
C VAL A 367 9.49 25.71 -7.25
N LEU A 368 9.00 24.50 -7.57
CA LEU A 368 8.72 24.11 -8.97
C LEU A 368 7.60 24.97 -9.56
N ALA A 369 6.50 25.18 -8.83
CA ALA A 369 5.39 26.02 -9.30
C ALA A 369 5.80 27.47 -9.56
N ASP A 370 6.67 28.05 -8.72
CA ASP A 370 7.21 29.40 -8.92
C ASP A 370 8.09 29.47 -10.18
N ALA A 371 9.00 28.52 -10.37
CA ALA A 371 9.85 28.45 -11.55
C ALA A 371 9.05 28.29 -12.86
N LEU A 372 7.92 27.61 -12.81
CA LEU A 372 7.04 27.39 -13.98
C LEU A 372 6.01 28.50 -14.19
N ASN A 373 5.89 29.44 -13.26
CA ASN A 373 4.88 30.50 -13.31
C ASN A 373 5.04 31.36 -14.55
N GLY A 374 3.95 31.57 -15.30
CA GLY A 374 3.93 32.40 -16.50
C GLY A 374 4.54 31.72 -17.76
N LYS A 375 4.98 30.47 -17.67
CA LYS A 375 5.45 29.69 -18.82
C LYS A 375 4.28 29.08 -19.57
N SER A 376 4.44 28.86 -20.87
CA SER A 376 3.52 28.01 -21.64
C SER A 376 3.63 26.55 -21.16
N TYR A 377 2.60 25.74 -21.40
CA TYR A 377 2.65 24.30 -21.04
C TYR A 377 3.84 23.58 -21.68
N LEU A 378 4.17 23.91 -22.94
CA LEU A 378 5.32 23.30 -23.62
C LEU A 378 6.66 23.70 -22.95
N GLU A 379 6.83 24.97 -22.59
CA GLU A 379 8.03 25.43 -21.86
C GLU A 379 8.11 24.78 -20.49
N ALA A 380 7.00 24.76 -19.73
CA ALA A 380 6.93 24.15 -18.41
C ALA A 380 7.23 22.65 -18.43
N LEU A 381 6.70 21.92 -19.44
CA LEU A 381 7.00 20.51 -19.65
C LEU A 381 8.48 20.28 -19.95
N ASN A 382 9.09 21.09 -20.81
CA ASN A 382 10.52 20.98 -21.12
C ASN A 382 11.40 21.30 -19.91
N MET A 383 10.99 22.25 -19.07
CA MET A 383 11.71 22.55 -17.82
C MET A 383 11.63 21.42 -16.82
N LEU A 384 10.45 20.83 -16.60
CA LEU A 384 10.28 19.64 -15.76
C LEU A 384 11.02 18.42 -16.31
N LEU A 385 11.01 18.26 -17.64
CA LEU A 385 11.69 17.16 -18.31
C LEU A 385 13.20 17.24 -18.08
N ASP A 386 13.82 18.38 -18.37
CA ASP A 386 15.24 18.62 -18.14
C ASP A 386 15.60 18.45 -16.64
N PHE A 387 14.76 18.96 -15.75
CA PHE A 387 14.98 18.79 -14.31
C PHE A 387 15.05 17.31 -13.93
N VAL A 388 14.10 16.48 -14.35
CA VAL A 388 14.12 15.04 -14.01
C VAL A 388 15.26 14.31 -14.73
N GLN A 389 15.59 14.70 -15.96
CA GLN A 389 16.71 14.14 -16.70
C GLN A 389 18.04 14.37 -16.01
N THR A 390 18.30 15.58 -15.51
CA THR A 390 19.64 16.03 -15.13
C THR A 390 19.85 16.13 -13.60
N ALA A 391 18.82 16.44 -12.82
CA ALA A 391 18.93 16.58 -11.37
C ALA A 391 19.11 15.25 -10.62
N PHE A 392 18.73 14.13 -11.25
CA PHE A 392 18.87 12.78 -10.70
C PHE A 392 19.89 11.99 -11.51
N ARG A 393 20.98 11.55 -10.89
CA ARG A 393 21.99 10.71 -11.53
C ARG A 393 21.34 9.42 -12.02
N TYR A 394 21.64 9.02 -13.25
CA TYR A 394 21.15 7.74 -13.79
C TYR A 394 22.02 6.58 -13.31
N GLU A 395 21.41 5.57 -12.69
CA GLU A 395 22.08 4.33 -12.26
C GLU A 395 21.04 3.20 -12.30
N MET A 396 21.42 2.08 -12.91
CA MET A 396 20.52 0.92 -13.01
C MET A 396 20.40 0.22 -11.67
N ASP A 397 19.24 -0.33 -11.39
CA ASP A 397 18.96 -1.11 -10.18
C ASP A 397 19.91 -2.28 -9.99
N SER A 398 20.26 -2.98 -11.08
CA SER A 398 21.24 -4.08 -11.07
C SER A 398 22.60 -3.69 -10.53
N ASP A 399 23.01 -2.43 -10.73
CA ASP A 399 24.31 -1.92 -10.26
C ASP A 399 24.26 -1.51 -8.77
N ARG A 400 23.08 -1.11 -8.30
CA ARG A 400 22.90 -0.58 -6.94
C ARG A 400 22.29 -1.59 -5.97
N TRP A 401 21.21 -2.29 -6.37
CA TRP A 401 20.39 -3.12 -5.48
C TRP A 401 20.54 -4.64 -5.72
N SER A 402 21.26 -5.05 -6.75
CA SER A 402 21.32 -6.45 -7.22
C SER A 402 19.99 -7.09 -7.62
N LYS A 403 18.90 -6.32 -7.64
CA LYS A 403 17.54 -6.72 -8.05
C LYS A 403 16.76 -5.52 -8.55
N GLU A 404 15.73 -5.73 -9.36
CA GLU A 404 14.79 -4.68 -9.75
C GLU A 404 14.08 -4.10 -8.52
N ARG A 405 13.91 -2.78 -8.51
CA ARG A 405 13.22 -2.02 -7.50
C ARG A 405 12.49 -0.85 -8.17
N PHE A 406 11.30 -0.53 -7.72
CA PHE A 406 10.48 0.54 -8.26
C PHE A 406 10.20 1.55 -7.17
N PHE A 407 10.66 2.79 -7.35
CA PHE A 407 10.45 3.83 -6.36
C PHE A 407 9.02 4.37 -6.37
N PHE A 408 8.55 4.74 -5.21
CA PHE A 408 7.42 5.66 -5.10
C PHE A 408 7.83 7.07 -5.56
N PRO A 409 6.88 7.91 -6.03
CA PRO A 409 7.22 9.26 -6.49
C PRO A 409 7.81 10.15 -5.37
N GLY A 410 7.55 9.82 -4.10
CA GLY A 410 8.19 10.46 -2.95
C GLY A 410 9.55 9.87 -2.58
N GLU A 411 9.79 8.62 -2.91
CA GLU A 411 11.01 7.88 -2.54
C GLU A 411 12.26 8.38 -3.27
N ILE A 412 12.13 8.70 -4.55
CA ILE A 412 13.24 9.14 -5.41
C ILE A 412 14.01 10.35 -4.82
N TRP A 413 13.31 11.21 -4.06
CA TRP A 413 13.90 12.38 -3.41
C TRP A 413 14.86 12.04 -2.26
N TYR A 414 14.87 10.79 -1.81
CA TYR A 414 15.74 10.29 -0.75
C TYR A 414 16.94 9.49 -1.26
N HIS A 415 17.12 9.47 -2.59
CA HIS A 415 18.21 8.79 -3.27
C HIS A 415 18.96 9.74 -4.21
N ASP A 416 20.27 9.50 -4.34
CA ASP A 416 21.16 10.29 -5.21
C ASP A 416 21.15 9.80 -6.67
N ALA A 417 20.54 8.65 -6.92
CA ALA A 417 20.45 8.02 -8.24
C ALA A 417 19.15 7.25 -8.42
N SER A 418 18.74 7.10 -9.66
CA SER A 418 17.50 6.46 -10.09
C SER A 418 17.62 6.00 -11.54
N ASP A 419 16.74 5.13 -11.99
CA ASP A 419 16.73 4.70 -13.38
C ASP A 419 15.48 5.13 -14.18
N CYS A 420 15.11 4.42 -15.24
CA CYS A 420 14.10 4.92 -16.17
C CYS A 420 12.67 4.91 -15.60
N ASP A 421 12.29 3.89 -14.87
CA ASP A 421 10.96 3.78 -14.29
C ASP A 421 10.76 4.76 -13.12
N ASP A 422 11.75 4.92 -12.26
CA ASP A 422 11.71 5.90 -11.18
C ASP A 422 11.50 7.33 -11.72
N LYS A 423 12.29 7.70 -12.75
CA LYS A 423 12.20 9.02 -13.39
C LYS A 423 10.87 9.20 -14.12
N ALA A 424 10.37 8.17 -14.80
CA ALA A 424 9.07 8.22 -15.47
C ALA A 424 7.91 8.35 -14.46
N ILE A 425 7.96 7.61 -13.36
CA ILE A 425 6.98 7.71 -12.28
C ILE A 425 6.99 9.12 -11.67
N LEU A 426 8.18 9.64 -11.31
CA LEU A 426 8.31 11.01 -10.78
C LEU A 426 7.76 12.06 -11.76
N PHE A 427 8.23 12.04 -13.03
CA PHE A 427 7.82 13.01 -14.03
C PHE A 427 6.30 12.98 -14.23
N SER A 428 5.72 11.79 -14.36
CA SER A 428 4.26 11.63 -14.49
C SER A 428 3.52 12.26 -13.32
N ARG A 429 4.04 12.12 -12.09
CA ARG A 429 3.45 12.67 -10.89
C ARG A 429 3.54 14.19 -10.85
N LEU A 430 4.70 14.77 -11.14
CA LEU A 430 4.91 16.22 -11.18
C LEU A 430 4.01 16.89 -12.24
N VAL A 431 3.91 16.31 -13.43
CA VAL A 431 3.06 16.85 -14.52
C VAL A 431 1.59 16.85 -14.10
N ARG A 432 1.10 15.75 -13.54
CA ARG A 432 -0.29 15.66 -13.07
C ARG A 432 -0.58 16.61 -11.90
N ASP A 433 0.34 16.72 -10.96
CA ASP A 433 0.09 17.51 -9.75
C ASP A 433 0.29 19.00 -9.96
N ILE A 434 1.29 19.43 -10.76
CA ILE A 434 1.62 20.83 -10.93
C ILE A 434 0.93 21.42 -12.17
N LEU A 435 1.02 20.72 -13.31
CA LEU A 435 0.47 21.24 -14.58
C LEU A 435 -0.98 20.79 -14.83
N LYS A 436 -1.48 19.81 -14.09
CA LYS A 436 -2.85 19.25 -14.23
C LYS A 436 -3.14 18.68 -15.63
N LEU A 437 -2.12 18.15 -16.29
CA LEU A 437 -2.23 17.51 -17.60
C LEU A 437 -2.45 16.00 -17.44
N LYS A 438 -3.12 15.38 -18.44
CA LYS A 438 -3.24 13.93 -18.54
C LYS A 438 -1.91 13.34 -18.95
N VAL A 439 -1.52 12.23 -18.33
CA VAL A 439 -0.27 11.52 -18.57
C VAL A 439 -0.53 10.04 -18.77
N ALA A 440 0.24 9.42 -19.63
CA ALA A 440 0.40 7.97 -19.71
C ALA A 440 1.86 7.60 -19.44
N LEU A 441 2.08 6.50 -18.72
CA LEU A 441 3.38 5.83 -18.77
C LEU A 441 3.47 5.05 -20.09
N VAL A 442 4.65 5.01 -20.67
CA VAL A 442 4.93 4.34 -21.93
C VAL A 442 5.98 3.28 -21.70
N PHE A 443 5.55 2.03 -21.68
CA PHE A 443 6.43 0.88 -21.53
C PHE A 443 6.92 0.40 -22.90
N TRP A 444 8.22 0.41 -23.08
CA TRP A 444 8.95 -0.14 -24.22
C TRP A 444 9.71 -1.40 -23.79
N PRO A 445 10.08 -2.30 -24.70
CA PRO A 445 11.03 -3.34 -24.39
C PRO A 445 12.33 -2.77 -23.79
N GLY A 446 12.56 -3.00 -22.50
CA GLY A 446 13.73 -2.53 -21.75
C GLY A 446 13.74 -1.07 -21.33
N HIS A 447 12.61 -0.33 -21.45
CA HIS A 447 12.57 1.07 -21.11
C HIS A 447 11.18 1.55 -20.66
N LEU A 448 11.12 2.47 -19.73
CA LEU A 448 9.90 3.20 -19.34
C LEU A 448 10.08 4.69 -19.55
N SER A 449 9.13 5.32 -20.23
CA SER A 449 9.03 6.75 -20.46
C SER A 449 7.62 7.27 -20.20
N CYS A 450 7.31 8.49 -20.63
CA CYS A 450 6.00 9.11 -20.47
C CYS A 450 5.45 9.64 -21.80
N ALA A 451 4.14 9.86 -21.81
CA ALA A 451 3.50 10.68 -22.84
C ALA A 451 2.45 11.59 -22.20
N VAL A 452 2.35 12.83 -22.66
CA VAL A 452 1.51 13.87 -22.07
C VAL A 452 0.49 14.36 -23.10
N ASN A 453 -0.78 14.46 -22.70
CA ASN A 453 -1.78 15.09 -23.54
C ASN A 453 -1.58 16.61 -23.50
N LEU A 454 -1.12 17.17 -24.60
CA LEU A 454 -0.84 18.59 -24.78
C LEU A 454 -1.67 19.13 -25.94
N ASP A 455 -2.77 19.79 -25.62
CA ASP A 455 -3.71 20.32 -26.59
C ASP A 455 -3.04 21.30 -27.55
N GLY A 456 -3.32 21.10 -28.84
CA GLY A 456 -2.81 21.98 -29.93
C GLY A 456 -1.37 21.73 -30.35
N HIS A 457 -0.62 20.87 -29.66
CA HIS A 457 0.73 20.49 -30.08
C HIS A 457 0.68 19.57 -31.31
N GLN A 458 1.49 19.87 -32.34
CA GLN A 458 1.45 19.19 -33.64
C GLN A 458 2.85 18.77 -34.15
N GLU A 459 3.85 18.75 -33.29
CA GLU A 459 5.23 18.42 -33.63
C GLU A 459 5.74 17.22 -32.87
N GLY A 460 6.70 16.48 -33.41
CA GLY A 460 7.35 15.37 -32.76
C GLY A 460 6.57 14.05 -32.79
N PHE A 461 6.97 13.11 -31.98
CA PHE A 461 6.40 11.79 -31.85
C PHE A 461 5.25 11.75 -30.86
N MET A 462 4.15 11.10 -31.23
CA MET A 462 2.92 11.04 -30.45
C MET A 462 2.27 9.66 -30.49
N PHE A 463 1.43 9.40 -29.50
CA PHE A 463 0.51 8.26 -29.47
C PHE A 463 -0.92 8.75 -29.66
N ASP A 464 -1.72 7.99 -30.40
CA ASP A 464 -3.15 8.24 -30.53
C ASP A 464 -3.91 7.24 -29.67
N VAL A 465 -4.62 7.74 -28.68
CA VAL A 465 -5.45 6.94 -27.78
C VAL A 465 -6.89 7.36 -27.94
N SER A 466 -7.64 6.62 -28.74
CA SER A 466 -9.06 6.88 -29.01
C SER A 466 -9.34 8.31 -29.51
N GLY A 467 -8.42 8.89 -30.29
CA GLY A 467 -8.52 10.25 -30.85
C GLY A 467 -7.89 11.34 -29.98
N GLU A 468 -7.50 11.05 -28.73
CA GLU A 468 -6.67 11.95 -27.93
C GLU A 468 -5.19 11.70 -28.22
N LYS A 469 -4.42 12.77 -28.44
CA LYS A 469 -2.99 12.67 -28.73
C LYS A 469 -2.16 12.93 -27.51
N PHE A 470 -1.21 12.02 -27.25
CA PHE A 470 -0.24 12.10 -26.17
C PHE A 470 1.15 12.27 -26.80
N VAL A 471 1.80 13.39 -26.54
CA VAL A 471 3.16 13.67 -27.02
C VAL A 471 4.19 12.95 -26.16
N SER A 472 5.17 12.33 -26.80
CA SER A 472 6.25 11.63 -26.11
C SER A 472 7.07 12.56 -25.23
N CYS A 473 7.41 12.10 -24.02
CA CYS A 473 8.28 12.78 -23.07
C CYS A 473 9.17 11.72 -22.41
N ASP A 474 10.47 11.80 -22.63
CA ASP A 474 11.41 10.85 -22.02
C ASP A 474 12.25 11.50 -20.93
N PRO A 475 11.90 11.30 -19.64
CA PRO A 475 12.61 11.92 -18.52
C PRO A 475 13.97 11.28 -18.22
N THR A 476 14.41 10.33 -19.03
CA THR A 476 15.66 9.61 -18.82
C THR A 476 16.70 9.89 -19.89
N MET A 477 16.28 10.49 -21.01
CA MET A 477 17.13 10.77 -22.16
C MET A 477 17.65 12.22 -22.11
N PRO A 478 18.88 12.49 -21.66
CA PRO A 478 19.40 13.84 -21.58
C PRO A 478 19.33 14.59 -22.92
N GLU A 479 19.09 15.89 -22.89
CA GLU A 479 18.91 16.79 -24.04
C GLU A 479 17.63 16.57 -24.86
N ALA A 480 16.82 15.53 -24.57
CA ALA A 480 15.53 15.35 -25.22
C ALA A 480 14.52 16.40 -24.76
N CYS A 481 13.71 16.87 -25.70
CA CYS A 481 12.57 17.73 -25.44
C CYS A 481 11.25 16.98 -25.63
N VAL A 482 10.16 17.65 -25.32
CA VAL A 482 8.80 17.17 -25.60
C VAL A 482 8.69 16.83 -27.10
N GLY A 483 8.24 15.63 -27.41
CA GLY A 483 8.12 15.10 -28.77
C GLY A 483 9.33 14.32 -29.30
N ASP A 484 10.41 14.22 -28.53
CA ASP A 484 11.57 13.41 -28.91
C ASP A 484 11.42 11.95 -28.45
N VAL A 485 12.03 11.01 -29.17
CA VAL A 485 12.05 9.56 -28.90
C VAL A 485 13.40 9.00 -29.31
N MET A 486 13.92 8.05 -28.58
CA MET A 486 15.14 7.32 -28.94
C MET A 486 15.00 6.68 -30.34
N GLU A 487 16.04 6.76 -31.16
CA GLU A 487 16.03 6.24 -32.52
C GLU A 487 15.60 4.77 -32.57
N VAL A 488 16.13 3.97 -31.66
CA VAL A 488 15.87 2.53 -31.58
C VAL A 488 14.41 2.18 -31.19
N LEU A 489 13.64 3.12 -30.66
CA LEU A 489 12.26 2.90 -30.24
C LEU A 489 11.20 3.37 -31.25
N LYS A 490 11.58 4.12 -32.29
CA LYS A 490 10.64 4.71 -33.26
C LYS A 490 9.75 3.68 -33.96
N ASP A 491 10.30 2.51 -34.27
CA ASP A 491 9.59 1.41 -34.94
C ASP A 491 9.13 0.30 -33.99
N VAL A 492 9.31 0.49 -32.68
CA VAL A 492 8.93 -0.48 -31.65
C VAL A 492 7.53 -0.14 -31.14
N LYS A 493 6.68 -1.15 -31.03
CA LYS A 493 5.35 -0.99 -30.43
C LYS A 493 5.43 -0.85 -28.92
N ALA A 494 4.82 0.18 -28.36
CA ALA A 494 4.78 0.46 -26.93
C ALA A 494 3.49 -0.08 -26.26
N SER A 495 3.52 -0.22 -24.95
CA SER A 495 2.32 -0.40 -24.10
C SER A 495 2.08 0.86 -23.27
N LEU A 496 0.92 1.49 -23.43
CA LEU A 496 0.52 2.70 -22.71
C LEU A 496 -0.32 2.36 -21.49
N ILE A 497 0.04 2.94 -20.36
CA ILE A 497 -0.68 2.85 -19.09
C ILE A 497 -1.22 4.26 -18.79
N LEU A 498 -2.53 4.45 -18.93
CA LEU A 498 -3.18 5.74 -18.64
C LEU A 498 -3.24 5.97 -17.12
N LEU A 499 -2.87 7.17 -16.66
CA LEU A 499 -2.84 7.55 -15.25
C LEU A 499 -3.99 8.49 -14.88
#